data_fb2256de58400a074b60299b08ba427d
#
_entry.id   fb2256de58400a074b60299b08ba427d
#
_cell.length_a   1.000
_cell.length_b   1.000
_cell.length_c   1.000
_cell.angle_alpha   90.00
_cell.angle_beta   90.00
_cell.angle_gamma   90.00
#
_symmetry.space_group_name_H-M   'P 1'
#
loop_
_entity.id
_entity.type
_entity.pdbx_description
1 polymer ?
#
loop_
_entity_poly.entity_id
_entity_poly.type
_entity_poly.pdbx_seq_one_letter_code
_entity_poly.pdbx_strand_id
1 'polypeptide(L)'
;MTQSCRHSPPHWSALLLVAILGTTPDTTMAAEPTAGVNQEIYRSLCTAVNALDNADPPEATVTVDDDSRRTANLLKLFLRDASTITTLADTADPKGSLAKAEGKLKELCENNKQGDCADAADYFKSRKGSDGEKLIKALTQPSSVRQQINRTVQALSDAINAVEHQPSKDKQHSAKQLLKTAVMGEYSTPQAVRLKGTGSSRQGKCGTDENTKGTAAGETIAGDLLCICGSNSATSNKGCLASGTAAVTYDNEDATQGTVFATLKEGCKSFKPSTGYIDASQIRAAAAEIVAKINEGHGNNNKISYLGKTDSGTGAAGCDGEVSAGKGACVIYGKSGSRPKEPGWMDSLMRAATALDDEQQQKASAEAKLQNINSLNRTLTNLLHLHNVHVELSKEIKQSPKNTATEQSTKTLEETNRECTEIKQENKCKRKAPICEWKGKNDEDGEHCKLNETHVAQQAPTQAGSGGNEETKTTDKCSAAKTPEECAAVKGEIPKDKKAVCGWINDKCQDSSIIVTKKFALSAAAFVVLLL
;
A
#
# COMPACT_ATOMS: atom_id res chain seq x y z
N MET A 1 23.60 -63.69 -27.96
CA MET A 1 22.75 -64.82 -27.59
C MET A 1 21.33 -64.34 -27.44
N THR A 2 20.57 -64.68 -28.38
CA THR A 2 19.17 -64.55 -28.73
C THR A 2 18.23 -65.28 -27.76
N GLN A 3 17.08 -64.67 -27.44
CA GLN A 3 15.76 -65.32 -27.24
C GLN A 3 14.74 -64.20 -26.90
N SER A 4 13.90 -63.86 -27.81
CA SER A 4 12.68 -64.41 -28.35
C SER A 4 11.45 -64.21 -27.46
N CYS A 5 10.68 -63.19 -27.84
CA CYS A 5 9.31 -62.94 -27.35
C CYS A 5 8.30 -63.94 -27.93
N ARG A 6 7.38 -64.42 -27.11
CA ARG A 6 6.14 -65.09 -27.60
C ARG A 6 4.91 -64.38 -27.08
N HIS A 7 4.07 -63.96 -28.00
CA HIS A 7 2.71 -63.48 -27.81
C HIS A 7 1.76 -64.66 -27.50
N SER A 8 0.79 -64.40 -26.66
CA SER A 8 -0.43 -65.22 -26.53
C SER A 8 -1.69 -64.33 -26.57
N PRO A 9 -2.77 -64.73 -27.25
CA PRO A 9 -3.95 -63.91 -27.50
C PRO A 9 -4.98 -63.95 -26.36
N PRO A 10 -5.93 -62.99 -26.31
CA PRO A 10 -6.92 -62.92 -25.25
C PRO A 10 -8.15 -63.78 -25.52
N HIS A 11 -8.60 -64.48 -24.48
CA HIS A 11 -9.88 -65.21 -24.45
C HIS A 11 -11.06 -64.25 -24.26
N TRP A 12 -11.98 -64.28 -25.19
CA TRP A 12 -13.29 -63.64 -25.08
C TRP A 12 -14.23 -64.54 -24.31
N SER A 13 -14.70 -64.12 -23.13
CA SER A 13 -15.81 -64.72 -22.43
C SER A 13 -17.06 -63.90 -22.65
N ALA A 14 -18.01 -64.44 -23.35
CA ALA A 14 -19.34 -63.87 -23.54
C ALA A 14 -20.15 -64.03 -22.23
N LEU A 15 -20.53 -62.85 -21.64
CA LEU A 15 -21.47 -62.79 -20.54
C LEU A 15 -22.87 -62.47 -21.07
N LEU A 16 -23.79 -63.44 -20.91
CA LEU A 16 -25.23 -63.29 -21.18
C LEU A 16 -25.83 -62.23 -20.22
N LEU A 17 -26.38 -61.18 -20.78
CA LEU A 17 -27.19 -60.20 -20.06
C LEU A 17 -28.65 -60.75 -19.97
N VAL A 18 -29.05 -61.10 -18.78
CA VAL A 18 -30.47 -61.33 -18.47
C VAL A 18 -31.09 -60.02 -18.08
N ALA A 19 -31.90 -59.44 -18.95
CA ALA A 19 -32.69 -58.25 -18.65
C ALA A 19 -33.88 -58.61 -17.76
N ILE A 20 -33.79 -58.29 -16.48
CA ILE A 20 -34.96 -58.34 -15.59
C ILE A 20 -35.63 -56.94 -15.73
N LEU A 21 -36.73 -56.89 -16.46
CA LEU A 21 -37.66 -55.76 -16.47
C LEU A 21 -38.42 -55.75 -15.12
N GLY A 22 -37.82 -55.13 -14.13
CA GLY A 22 -38.50 -54.72 -12.91
C GLY A 22 -39.10 -53.34 -13.12
N THR A 23 -40.39 -53.24 -13.33
CA THR A 23 -41.15 -52.00 -13.22
C THR A 23 -41.20 -51.63 -11.74
N THR A 24 -40.26 -50.78 -11.30
CA THR A 24 -40.42 -50.06 -10.04
C THR A 24 -41.42 -48.94 -10.26
N PRO A 25 -42.40 -48.77 -9.34
CA PRO A 25 -43.28 -47.61 -9.43
C PRO A 25 -42.42 -46.36 -9.29
N ASP A 26 -42.59 -45.47 -10.26
CA ASP A 26 -41.96 -44.16 -10.31
C ASP A 26 -42.56 -43.31 -9.17
N THR A 27 -42.07 -43.50 -7.95
CA THR A 27 -42.24 -42.52 -6.89
C THR A 27 -41.38 -41.36 -7.30
N THR A 28 -41.99 -40.37 -7.89
CA THR A 28 -41.38 -39.05 -8.11
C THR A 28 -41.00 -38.44 -6.74
N MET A 29 -39.89 -38.91 -6.21
CA MET A 29 -39.26 -38.26 -5.08
C MET A 29 -38.82 -36.91 -5.56
N ALA A 30 -39.27 -35.84 -4.92
CA ALA A 30 -38.78 -34.50 -5.14
C ALA A 30 -37.24 -34.59 -5.08
N ALA A 31 -36.59 -34.33 -6.21
CA ALA A 31 -35.14 -34.47 -6.31
C ALA A 31 -34.49 -33.25 -5.67
N GLU A 32 -33.87 -33.46 -4.53
CA GLU A 32 -33.04 -32.46 -3.89
C GLU A 32 -31.87 -32.06 -4.81
N PRO A 33 -31.41 -30.79 -4.75
CA PRO A 33 -30.21 -30.35 -5.45
C PRO A 33 -29.02 -31.24 -5.06
N THR A 34 -28.28 -31.76 -6.03
CA THR A 34 -27.04 -32.49 -5.78
C THR A 34 -26.07 -31.60 -4.99
N ALA A 35 -25.36 -32.15 -4.01
CA ALA A 35 -24.38 -31.42 -3.21
C ALA A 35 -23.37 -30.71 -4.10
N GLY A 36 -23.18 -29.42 -3.87
CA GLY A 36 -22.24 -28.56 -4.61
C GLY A 36 -22.67 -28.17 -6.02
N VAL A 37 -23.89 -28.48 -6.47
CA VAL A 37 -24.35 -28.18 -7.84
C VAL A 37 -24.26 -26.66 -8.18
N ASN A 38 -24.41 -25.78 -7.19
CA ASN A 38 -24.28 -24.33 -7.30
C ASN A 38 -22.99 -23.79 -6.66
N GLN A 39 -22.00 -24.65 -6.38
CA GLN A 39 -20.78 -24.23 -5.66
C GLN A 39 -19.94 -23.22 -6.43
N GLU A 40 -19.87 -23.31 -7.74
CA GLU A 40 -19.12 -22.37 -8.58
C GLU A 40 -19.65 -20.94 -8.41
N ILE A 41 -20.93 -20.75 -8.64
CA ILE A 41 -21.54 -19.41 -8.51
C ILE A 41 -21.58 -18.93 -7.05
N TYR A 42 -21.75 -19.86 -6.11
CA TYR A 42 -21.65 -19.56 -4.68
C TYR A 42 -20.27 -19.02 -4.32
N ARG A 43 -19.18 -19.61 -4.85
CA ARG A 43 -17.81 -19.13 -4.66
C ARG A 43 -17.66 -17.68 -5.15
N SER A 44 -18.18 -17.36 -6.32
CA SER A 44 -18.08 -16.01 -6.89
C SER A 44 -18.84 -14.99 -6.04
N LEU A 45 -20.06 -15.33 -5.57
CA LEU A 45 -20.83 -14.50 -4.65
C LEU A 45 -20.15 -14.38 -3.26
N CYS A 46 -19.47 -15.47 -2.80
CA CYS A 46 -18.70 -15.45 -1.56
C CYS A 46 -17.54 -14.45 -1.58
N THR A 47 -17.01 -14.08 -2.75
CA THR A 47 -16.00 -13.02 -2.85
C THR A 47 -16.52 -11.71 -2.25
N ALA A 48 -17.72 -11.29 -2.63
CA ALA A 48 -18.34 -10.08 -2.08
C ALA A 48 -18.70 -10.24 -0.58
N VAL A 49 -19.21 -11.42 -0.17
CA VAL A 49 -19.53 -11.72 1.23
C VAL A 49 -18.29 -11.68 2.11
N ASN A 50 -17.18 -12.28 1.65
CA ASN A 50 -15.92 -12.24 2.36
C ASN A 50 -15.30 -10.85 2.37
N ALA A 51 -15.46 -10.06 1.31
CA ALA A 51 -14.99 -8.68 1.26
C ALA A 51 -15.64 -7.81 2.34
N LEU A 52 -16.90 -8.04 2.68
CA LEU A 52 -17.59 -7.31 3.76
C LEU A 52 -16.82 -7.34 5.09
N ASP A 53 -16.21 -8.48 5.40
CA ASP A 53 -15.45 -8.67 6.64
C ASP A 53 -13.93 -8.45 6.47
N ASN A 54 -13.39 -8.49 5.25
CA ASN A 54 -11.96 -8.59 4.97
C ASN A 54 -11.49 -7.67 3.84
N ALA A 55 -12.28 -6.69 3.39
CA ALA A 55 -11.87 -5.74 2.37
C ALA A 55 -10.95 -4.64 2.92
N ASP A 56 -11.01 -4.38 4.20
CA ASP A 56 -10.11 -3.44 4.84
C ASP A 56 -8.81 -4.15 5.24
N PRO A 57 -7.67 -3.85 4.60
CA PRO A 57 -6.42 -4.06 5.30
C PRO A 57 -6.50 -3.25 6.60
N PRO A 58 -5.99 -3.78 7.75
CA PRO A 58 -6.08 -3.08 9.02
C PRO A 58 -5.66 -1.63 8.81
N GLU A 59 -6.48 -0.68 9.27
CA GLU A 59 -6.17 0.74 9.19
C GLU A 59 -4.79 0.95 9.81
N ALA A 60 -3.78 1.09 8.96
CA ALA A 60 -2.57 1.70 9.40
C ALA A 60 -2.95 3.17 9.61
N THR A 61 -3.27 3.52 10.85
CA THR A 61 -3.37 4.91 11.24
C THR A 61 -2.02 5.54 10.96
N VAL A 62 -1.96 6.25 9.85
CA VAL A 62 -0.78 6.98 9.43
C VAL A 62 -0.72 8.21 10.33
N THR A 63 -0.02 8.08 11.45
CA THR A 63 0.17 9.18 12.41
C THR A 63 1.62 9.64 12.34
N VAL A 64 1.81 10.94 12.33
CA VAL A 64 3.13 11.53 12.53
C VAL A 64 3.52 11.29 13.98
N ASP A 65 4.76 10.86 14.23
CA ASP A 65 5.24 10.70 15.58
C ASP A 65 5.34 12.07 16.29
N ASP A 66 5.04 12.05 17.58
CA ASP A 66 5.00 13.26 18.39
C ASP A 66 6.35 13.97 18.45
N ASP A 67 7.44 13.25 18.47
CA ASP A 67 8.78 13.79 18.58
C ASP A 67 9.17 14.60 17.32
N SER A 68 8.88 14.07 16.14
CA SER A 68 9.07 14.78 14.86
C SER A 68 8.25 16.07 14.80
N ARG A 69 6.99 16.04 15.26
CA ARG A 69 6.11 17.23 15.31
C ARG A 69 6.67 18.30 16.26
N ARG A 70 6.99 17.90 17.48
CA ARG A 70 7.53 18.80 18.51
C ARG A 70 8.89 19.36 18.13
N THR A 71 9.77 18.55 17.52
CA THR A 71 11.05 19.00 16.99
C THR A 71 10.88 20.06 15.90
N ALA A 72 10.01 19.79 14.89
CA ALA A 72 9.75 20.75 13.82
C ALA A 72 9.21 22.07 14.36
N ASN A 73 8.26 22.01 15.29
CA ASN A 73 7.64 23.18 15.90
C ASN A 73 8.66 23.98 16.74
N LEU A 74 9.43 23.31 17.60
CA LEU A 74 10.48 23.94 18.38
C LEU A 74 11.50 24.65 17.48
N LEU A 75 12.04 23.96 16.48
CA LEU A 75 13.07 24.54 15.61
C LEU A 75 12.54 25.71 14.77
N LYS A 76 11.29 25.63 14.30
CA LYS A 76 10.62 26.74 13.59
C LYS A 76 10.56 28.00 14.46
N LEU A 77 10.16 27.86 15.71
CA LEU A 77 10.05 28.97 16.66
C LEU A 77 11.43 29.48 17.10
N PHE A 78 12.34 28.56 17.41
CA PHE A 78 13.71 28.86 17.86
C PHE A 78 14.53 29.61 16.80
N LEU A 79 14.38 29.23 15.53
CA LEU A 79 15.06 29.94 14.42
C LEU A 79 14.54 31.38 14.21
N ARG A 80 13.28 31.63 14.62
CA ARG A 80 12.70 33.00 14.57
C ARG A 80 13.14 33.84 15.74
N ASP A 81 13.03 33.30 16.97
CA ASP A 81 13.46 34.01 18.18
C ASP A 81 13.86 33.00 19.28
N ALA A 82 15.16 32.66 19.28
CA ALA A 82 15.75 31.75 20.25
C ALA A 82 15.66 32.29 21.68
N SER A 83 15.80 33.63 21.86
CA SER A 83 15.82 34.23 23.20
C SER A 83 14.45 34.11 23.88
N THR A 84 13.39 34.35 23.14
CA THR A 84 12.01 34.28 23.62
C THR A 84 11.65 32.84 24.01
N ILE A 85 11.98 31.82 23.18
CA ILE A 85 11.72 30.42 23.50
C ILE A 85 12.54 29.96 24.70
N THR A 86 13.80 30.32 24.79
CA THR A 86 14.67 30.00 25.94
C THR A 86 14.10 30.57 27.25
N THR A 87 13.73 31.86 27.24
CA THR A 87 13.15 32.54 28.40
C THR A 87 11.82 31.85 28.82
N LEU A 88 10.97 31.51 27.88
CA LEU A 88 9.72 30.81 28.14
C LEU A 88 9.97 29.43 28.74
N ALA A 89 10.95 28.69 28.24
CA ALA A 89 11.31 27.36 28.76
C ALA A 89 11.89 27.39 30.20
N ASP A 90 12.49 28.50 30.61
CA ASP A 90 13.01 28.67 31.97
C ASP A 90 11.90 29.03 32.98
N THR A 91 10.67 29.31 32.52
CA THR A 91 9.53 29.53 33.44
C THR A 91 9.04 28.22 34.05
N ALA A 92 8.43 28.30 35.24
CA ALA A 92 7.86 27.13 35.91
C ALA A 92 6.65 26.58 35.13
N ASP A 93 5.83 27.48 34.61
CA ASP A 93 4.63 27.18 33.83
C ASP A 93 4.64 27.99 32.51
N PRO A 94 5.18 27.41 31.43
CA PRO A 94 5.19 28.09 30.12
C PRO A 94 3.80 28.45 29.60
N LYS A 95 2.81 27.58 29.82
CA LYS A 95 1.44 27.79 29.36
C LYS A 95 0.75 28.95 30.09
N GLY A 96 0.88 29.00 31.40
CA GLY A 96 0.34 30.09 32.21
C GLY A 96 1.05 31.43 31.93
N SER A 97 2.35 31.39 31.61
CA SER A 97 3.12 32.57 31.23
C SER A 97 2.65 33.15 29.89
N LEU A 98 2.23 32.32 28.93
CA LEU A 98 1.67 32.77 27.66
C LEU A 98 0.31 33.47 27.80
N ALA A 99 -0.51 33.09 28.77
CA ALA A 99 -1.78 33.75 29.02
C ALA A 99 -1.63 35.23 29.42
N LYS A 100 -0.45 35.60 29.94
CA LYS A 100 -0.09 36.94 30.36
C LYS A 100 1.00 37.57 29.47
N ALA A 101 1.23 36.99 28.27
CA ALA A 101 2.30 37.39 27.40
C ALA A 101 2.10 38.80 26.83
N GLU A 102 3.17 39.59 26.83
CA GLU A 102 3.25 40.94 26.24
C GLU A 102 4.47 41.01 25.30
N GLY A 103 4.49 42.03 24.42
CA GLY A 103 5.63 42.32 23.56
C GLY A 103 6.01 41.19 22.61
N LYS A 104 7.29 40.88 22.51
CA LYS A 104 7.83 39.87 21.56
C LYS A 104 7.28 38.47 21.77
N LEU A 105 7.03 38.08 23.01
CA LEU A 105 6.47 36.75 23.32
C LEU A 105 5.04 36.62 22.76
N LYS A 106 4.25 37.67 22.94
CA LYS A 106 2.90 37.75 22.36
C LYS A 106 2.96 37.67 20.84
N GLU A 107 3.78 38.50 20.22
CA GLU A 107 3.95 38.56 18.76
C GLU A 107 4.40 37.19 18.17
N LEU A 108 5.36 36.52 18.80
CA LEU A 108 5.84 35.22 18.35
C LEU A 108 4.75 34.14 18.43
N CYS A 109 3.96 34.13 19.51
CA CYS A 109 3.06 33.04 19.83
C CYS A 109 1.59 33.28 19.42
N GLU A 110 1.18 34.52 19.16
CA GLU A 110 -0.18 34.87 18.74
C GLU A 110 -0.49 34.35 17.32
N ASN A 111 0.49 34.45 16.42
CA ASN A 111 0.39 33.93 15.05
C ASN A 111 0.62 32.41 14.92
N ASN A 112 1.11 31.77 15.98
CA ASN A 112 1.25 30.34 16.08
C ASN A 112 0.43 29.97 17.33
N LYS A 113 -0.62 29.20 17.20
CA LYS A 113 -1.52 28.79 18.30
C LYS A 113 -0.78 28.74 19.64
N GLN A 114 -1.25 29.49 20.65
CA GLN A 114 -0.56 29.61 21.96
C GLN A 114 -0.06 28.28 22.53
N GLY A 115 -0.80 27.18 22.26
CA GLY A 115 -0.39 25.82 22.63
C GLY A 115 0.93 25.36 21.99
N ASP A 116 1.20 25.75 20.77
CA ASP A 116 2.42 25.33 20.05
C ASP A 116 3.68 25.97 20.65
N CYS A 117 3.58 27.22 21.12
CA CYS A 117 4.70 27.89 21.81
C CYS A 117 4.97 27.27 23.18
N ALA A 118 3.94 26.97 23.96
CA ALA A 118 4.09 26.33 25.26
C ALA A 118 4.72 24.94 25.09
N ASP A 119 4.21 24.15 24.15
CA ASP A 119 4.71 22.81 23.87
C ASP A 119 6.17 22.84 23.37
N ALA A 120 6.55 23.81 22.53
CA ALA A 120 7.94 24.00 22.11
C ALA A 120 8.87 24.35 23.27
N ALA A 121 8.43 25.22 24.20
CA ALA A 121 9.21 25.56 25.36
C ALA A 121 9.37 24.38 26.34
N ASP A 122 8.29 23.63 26.60
CA ASP A 122 8.33 22.44 27.44
C ASP A 122 9.19 21.35 26.79
N TYR A 123 9.10 21.18 25.48
CA TYR A 123 9.94 20.24 24.77
C TYR A 123 11.41 20.63 24.81
N PHE A 124 11.75 21.91 24.64
CA PHE A 124 13.12 22.40 24.82
C PHE A 124 13.63 22.18 26.23
N LYS A 125 12.81 22.46 27.24
CA LYS A 125 13.11 22.23 28.67
C LYS A 125 13.40 20.75 28.94
N SER A 126 12.67 19.83 28.34
CA SER A 126 12.86 18.39 28.47
C SER A 126 14.21 17.91 27.91
N ARG A 127 14.84 18.66 27.02
CA ARG A 127 16.15 18.37 26.43
C ARG A 127 17.31 18.95 27.21
N LYS A 128 17.07 19.62 28.34
CA LYS A 128 18.11 20.26 29.15
C LYS A 128 19.18 19.26 29.57
N GLY A 129 20.45 19.58 29.34
CA GLY A 129 21.60 18.70 29.62
C GLY A 129 21.92 17.67 28.52
N SER A 130 21.08 17.52 27.50
CA SER A 130 21.29 16.58 26.40
C SER A 130 22.14 17.17 25.25
N ASP A 131 22.62 16.30 24.36
CA ASP A 131 23.27 16.75 23.12
C ASP A 131 22.30 17.47 22.20
N GLY A 132 21.01 17.14 22.24
CA GLY A 132 19.95 17.85 21.52
C GLY A 132 19.87 19.31 21.95
N GLU A 133 19.96 19.63 23.23
CA GLU A 133 20.02 21.02 23.70
C GLU A 133 21.22 21.77 23.11
N LYS A 134 22.40 21.13 23.09
CA LYS A 134 23.62 21.75 22.52
C LYS A 134 23.44 22.08 21.04
N LEU A 135 22.90 21.12 20.26
CA LEU A 135 22.62 21.30 18.83
C LEU A 135 21.65 22.45 18.57
N ILE A 136 20.57 22.54 19.36
CA ILE A 136 19.58 23.60 19.23
C ILE A 136 20.17 24.97 19.62
N LYS A 137 20.89 25.04 20.74
CA LYS A 137 21.58 26.28 21.19
C LYS A 137 22.63 26.75 20.20
N ALA A 138 23.32 25.84 19.50
CA ALA A 138 24.26 26.22 18.45
C ALA A 138 23.63 27.05 17.34
N LEU A 139 22.31 26.90 17.08
CA LEU A 139 21.56 27.66 16.07
C LEU A 139 21.52 29.19 16.34
N THR A 140 21.85 29.63 17.55
CA THR A 140 22.02 31.06 17.83
C THR A 140 23.24 31.65 17.12
N GLN A 141 24.21 30.83 16.74
CA GLN A 141 25.41 31.23 16.04
C GLN A 141 25.24 31.22 14.52
N PRO A 142 25.87 32.18 13.79
CA PRO A 142 25.79 32.17 12.33
C PRO A 142 26.61 31.03 11.73
N SER A 143 26.08 30.39 10.67
CA SER A 143 26.82 29.48 9.81
C SER A 143 26.23 29.46 8.40
N SER A 144 27.00 28.94 7.43
CA SER A 144 26.54 28.75 6.06
C SER A 144 25.39 27.71 5.95
N VAL A 145 25.31 26.80 6.91
CA VAL A 145 24.31 25.72 6.94
C VAL A 145 22.96 26.19 7.51
N ARG A 146 22.94 27.29 8.28
CA ARG A 146 21.73 27.73 8.99
C ARG A 146 20.54 28.00 8.06
N GLN A 147 20.79 28.56 6.86
CA GLN A 147 19.73 28.79 5.88
C GLN A 147 19.12 27.49 5.37
N GLN A 148 19.95 26.46 5.17
CA GLN A 148 19.48 25.14 4.76
C GLN A 148 18.66 24.47 5.87
N ILE A 149 19.08 24.58 7.13
CA ILE A 149 18.29 24.12 8.29
C ILE A 149 16.91 24.76 8.28
N ASN A 150 16.83 26.10 8.13
CA ASN A 150 15.55 26.82 8.11
C ASN A 150 14.62 26.32 6.98
N ARG A 151 15.15 26.08 5.78
CA ARG A 151 14.38 25.52 4.65
C ARG A 151 13.90 24.10 4.96
N THR A 152 14.74 23.27 5.57
CA THR A 152 14.39 21.88 5.91
C THR A 152 13.34 21.84 7.02
N VAL A 153 13.44 22.71 8.03
CA VAL A 153 12.42 22.83 9.09
C VAL A 153 11.07 23.26 8.50
N GLN A 154 11.07 24.22 7.57
CA GLN A 154 9.83 24.63 6.90
C GLN A 154 9.25 23.46 6.09
N ALA A 155 10.05 22.77 5.28
CA ALA A 155 9.61 21.62 4.49
C ALA A 155 9.06 20.49 5.38
N LEU A 156 9.70 20.22 6.53
CA LEU A 156 9.23 19.25 7.51
C LEU A 156 7.89 19.66 8.11
N SER A 157 7.75 20.92 8.50
CA SER A 157 6.49 21.45 9.04
C SER A 157 5.34 21.36 8.03
N ASP A 158 5.60 21.70 6.77
CA ASP A 158 4.60 21.62 5.69
C ASP A 158 4.21 20.15 5.40
N ALA A 159 5.19 19.21 5.41
CA ALA A 159 4.93 17.80 5.24
C ALA A 159 4.09 17.22 6.38
N ILE A 160 4.33 17.61 7.63
CA ILE A 160 3.54 17.20 8.81
C ILE A 160 2.11 17.72 8.65
N ASN A 161 1.92 18.99 8.36
CA ASN A 161 0.60 19.59 8.15
C ASN A 161 -0.18 18.87 7.04
N ALA A 162 0.49 18.47 5.96
CA ALA A 162 -0.14 17.75 4.84
C ALA A 162 -0.62 16.34 5.21
N VAL A 163 -0.12 15.74 6.30
CA VAL A 163 -0.62 14.47 6.84
C VAL A 163 -1.76 14.72 7.82
N GLU A 164 -1.63 15.70 8.71
CA GLU A 164 -2.59 15.94 9.80
C GLU A 164 -3.91 16.57 9.31
N HIS A 165 -3.88 17.34 8.22
CA HIS A 165 -5.07 18.00 7.66
C HIS A 165 -5.67 17.27 6.47
N GLN A 166 -5.65 15.93 6.46
CA GLN A 166 -6.38 15.18 5.45
C GLN A 166 -7.90 15.30 5.68
N PRO A 167 -8.70 15.49 4.62
CA PRO A 167 -10.15 15.52 4.76
C PRO A 167 -10.65 14.20 5.33
N SER A 168 -11.59 14.29 6.28
CA SER A 168 -12.24 13.10 6.84
C SER A 168 -12.99 12.35 5.75
N LYS A 169 -12.86 11.03 5.72
CA LYS A 169 -13.59 10.17 4.79
C LYS A 169 -15.10 10.34 4.99
N ASP A 170 -15.84 10.45 3.90
CA ASP A 170 -17.29 10.32 3.93
C ASP A 170 -17.65 8.87 4.26
N LYS A 171 -18.16 8.64 5.46
CA LYS A 171 -18.50 7.30 5.95
C LYS A 171 -19.60 6.61 5.13
N GLN A 172 -20.47 7.38 4.48
CA GLN A 172 -21.58 6.83 3.69
C GLN A 172 -21.11 6.20 2.37
N HIS A 173 -19.97 6.66 1.85
CA HIS A 173 -19.39 6.17 0.60
C HIS A 173 -18.15 5.30 0.83
N SER A 174 -17.92 4.84 2.06
CA SER A 174 -16.81 3.90 2.33
C SER A 174 -17.05 2.56 1.63
N ALA A 175 -15.96 1.90 1.24
CA ALA A 175 -16.03 0.57 0.63
C ALA A 175 -16.85 -0.41 1.48
N LYS A 176 -16.67 -0.39 2.79
CA LYS A 176 -17.40 -1.23 3.74
C LYS A 176 -18.90 -0.99 3.73
N GLN A 177 -19.34 0.28 3.68
CA GLN A 177 -20.76 0.59 3.63
C GLN A 177 -21.39 0.17 2.30
N LEU A 178 -20.67 0.39 1.19
CA LEU A 178 -21.11 -0.03 -0.14
C LEU A 178 -21.19 -1.56 -0.26
N LEU A 179 -20.19 -2.29 0.28
CA LEU A 179 -20.22 -3.76 0.38
C LEU A 179 -21.40 -4.24 1.22
N LYS A 180 -21.64 -3.60 2.37
CA LYS A 180 -22.80 -3.92 3.20
C LYS A 180 -24.11 -3.75 2.44
N THR A 181 -24.24 -2.66 1.69
CA THR A 181 -25.43 -2.40 0.86
C THR A 181 -25.60 -3.46 -0.23
N ALA A 182 -24.51 -3.84 -0.92
CA ALA A 182 -24.56 -4.89 -1.92
C ALA A 182 -24.91 -6.26 -1.35
N VAL A 183 -24.31 -6.62 -0.20
CA VAL A 183 -24.44 -7.95 0.40
C VAL A 183 -25.75 -8.09 1.17
N MET A 184 -26.06 -7.16 2.08
CA MET A 184 -27.17 -7.28 3.03
C MET A 184 -28.24 -6.19 2.87
N GLY A 185 -28.03 -5.19 2.02
CA GLY A 185 -28.96 -4.07 1.89
C GLY A 185 -29.00 -3.23 3.19
N GLU A 186 -30.21 -3.03 3.69
CA GLU A 186 -30.43 -2.26 4.93
C GLU A 186 -30.14 -3.04 6.23
N TYR A 187 -30.03 -4.35 6.16
CA TYR A 187 -29.86 -5.18 7.34
C TYR A 187 -28.49 -4.98 8.01
N SER A 188 -28.50 -4.92 9.34
CA SER A 188 -27.29 -4.66 10.12
C SER A 188 -26.51 -5.93 10.48
N THR A 189 -27.20 -7.07 10.58
CA THR A 189 -26.60 -8.37 10.93
C THR A 189 -27.06 -9.46 9.97
N PRO A 190 -26.27 -10.53 9.78
CA PRO A 190 -26.66 -11.67 8.94
C PRO A 190 -28.00 -12.29 9.36
N GLN A 191 -28.26 -12.40 10.68
CA GLN A 191 -29.49 -12.98 11.22
C GLN A 191 -30.73 -12.14 10.91
N ALA A 192 -30.56 -10.86 10.67
CA ALA A 192 -31.66 -9.96 10.30
C ALA A 192 -32.06 -10.05 8.82
N VAL A 193 -31.23 -10.65 7.97
CA VAL A 193 -31.47 -10.72 6.52
C VAL A 193 -32.79 -11.42 6.20
N ARG A 194 -33.57 -10.80 5.34
CA ARG A 194 -34.83 -11.33 4.79
C ARG A 194 -34.85 -11.10 3.28
N LEU A 195 -35.52 -12.00 2.56
CA LEU A 195 -35.82 -11.78 1.17
C LEU A 195 -36.80 -10.60 1.06
N LYS A 196 -36.36 -9.52 0.46
CA LYS A 196 -37.24 -8.44 0.04
C LYS A 196 -38.09 -8.90 -1.13
N GLY A 197 -39.06 -8.11 -1.49
CA GLY A 197 -39.96 -8.39 -2.59
C GLY A 197 -41.38 -8.71 -2.11
N THR A 198 -42.32 -8.65 -3.05
CA THR A 198 -43.75 -8.89 -2.81
C THR A 198 -44.04 -10.38 -2.91
N GLY A 199 -45.04 -10.83 -2.20
CA GLY A 199 -45.47 -12.23 -2.16
C GLY A 199 -44.85 -13.01 -0.99
N SER A 200 -45.58 -14.05 -0.55
CA SER A 200 -45.18 -14.90 0.59
C SER A 200 -44.38 -16.14 0.20
N SER A 201 -44.48 -16.59 -1.06
CA SER A 201 -43.81 -17.80 -1.51
C SER A 201 -42.37 -17.56 -1.93
N ARG A 202 -41.50 -18.50 -1.62
CA ARG A 202 -40.10 -18.52 -2.12
C ARG A 202 -40.05 -18.38 -3.63
N GLN A 203 -40.88 -19.17 -4.34
CA GLN A 203 -40.97 -19.13 -5.79
C GLN A 203 -41.31 -17.74 -6.32
N GLY A 204 -42.26 -17.03 -5.71
CA GLY A 204 -42.57 -15.66 -6.07
C GLY A 204 -41.41 -14.69 -5.87
N LYS A 205 -40.61 -14.90 -4.83
CA LYS A 205 -39.44 -14.05 -4.51
C LYS A 205 -38.22 -14.40 -5.38
N CYS A 206 -37.96 -15.68 -5.66
CA CYS A 206 -36.78 -16.11 -6.42
C CYS A 206 -37.03 -16.20 -7.94
N GLY A 207 -38.28 -16.40 -8.37
CA GLY A 207 -38.71 -16.51 -9.75
C GLY A 207 -39.79 -17.57 -9.93
N THR A 208 -40.95 -17.19 -10.46
CA THR A 208 -42.15 -18.04 -10.57
C THR A 208 -42.08 -18.96 -11.78
N ASP A 209 -41.56 -18.46 -12.88
CA ASP A 209 -41.49 -19.14 -14.17
C ASP A 209 -40.40 -18.53 -15.05
N GLU A 210 -40.21 -19.11 -16.24
CA GLU A 210 -39.18 -18.66 -17.19
C GLU A 210 -39.33 -17.20 -17.67
N ASN A 211 -40.49 -16.59 -17.48
CA ASN A 211 -40.80 -15.27 -17.99
C ASN A 211 -40.79 -14.19 -16.92
N THR A 212 -40.92 -14.58 -15.65
CA THR A 212 -41.23 -13.67 -14.56
C THR A 212 -40.01 -13.54 -13.65
N LYS A 213 -39.43 -12.32 -13.58
CA LYS A 213 -38.36 -11.99 -12.62
C LYS A 213 -38.87 -12.23 -11.20
N GLY A 214 -38.05 -12.88 -10.38
CA GLY A 214 -38.32 -12.97 -8.95
C GLY A 214 -38.39 -11.61 -8.29
N THR A 215 -39.36 -11.38 -7.41
CA THR A 215 -39.56 -10.08 -6.78
C THR A 215 -38.42 -9.62 -5.89
N ALA A 216 -37.61 -10.56 -5.37
CA ALA A 216 -36.38 -10.32 -4.60
C ALA A 216 -35.10 -10.48 -5.42
N ALA A 217 -35.21 -10.93 -6.68
CA ALA A 217 -34.05 -11.22 -7.52
C ALA A 217 -33.20 -9.97 -7.76
N GLY A 218 -31.92 -10.03 -7.37
CA GLY A 218 -30.95 -8.95 -7.56
C GLY A 218 -31.10 -7.78 -6.58
N GLU A 219 -31.91 -7.89 -5.54
CA GLU A 219 -32.01 -6.85 -4.51
C GLU A 219 -30.78 -6.83 -3.59
N THR A 220 -30.31 -8.00 -3.17
CA THR A 220 -29.08 -8.18 -2.39
C THR A 220 -28.41 -9.49 -2.74
N ILE A 221 -27.09 -9.59 -2.57
CA ILE A 221 -26.32 -10.83 -2.72
C ILE A 221 -26.84 -11.88 -1.72
N ALA A 222 -27.16 -11.50 -0.50
CA ALA A 222 -27.75 -12.41 0.49
C ALA A 222 -29.08 -13.00 0.02
N GLY A 223 -29.93 -12.20 -0.61
CA GLY A 223 -31.19 -12.65 -1.19
C GLY A 223 -30.97 -13.66 -2.31
N ASP A 224 -30.08 -13.37 -3.24
CA ASP A 224 -29.75 -14.28 -4.34
C ASP A 224 -29.13 -15.58 -3.81
N LEU A 225 -28.27 -15.51 -2.78
CA LEU A 225 -27.71 -16.70 -2.09
C LEU A 225 -28.80 -17.56 -1.45
N LEU A 226 -29.79 -16.95 -0.79
CA LEU A 226 -30.92 -17.69 -0.24
C LEU A 226 -31.69 -18.44 -1.34
N CYS A 227 -31.85 -17.84 -2.51
CA CYS A 227 -32.53 -18.47 -3.65
C CYS A 227 -31.75 -19.63 -4.28
N ILE A 228 -30.43 -19.52 -4.42
CA ILE A 228 -29.61 -20.53 -5.11
C ILE A 228 -29.08 -21.64 -4.19
N CYS A 229 -28.97 -21.38 -2.89
CA CYS A 229 -28.34 -22.30 -1.94
C CYS A 229 -29.34 -22.97 -1.01
N GLY A 230 -30.46 -22.34 -0.72
CA GLY A 230 -31.48 -22.92 0.14
C GLY A 230 -32.37 -23.90 -0.64
N SER A 231 -32.97 -24.89 0.03
CA SER A 231 -33.96 -25.80 -0.54
C SER A 231 -35.22 -25.82 0.29
N ASN A 232 -36.28 -26.32 -0.30
CA ASN A 232 -37.58 -26.47 0.37
C ASN A 232 -37.67 -27.70 1.27
N SER A 233 -36.71 -28.63 1.21
CA SER A 233 -36.77 -29.92 1.90
C SER A 233 -35.67 -30.07 2.94
N ALA A 234 -36.01 -30.67 4.09
CA ALA A 234 -35.24 -30.61 5.31
C ALA A 234 -34.02 -31.54 5.41
N THR A 235 -33.78 -32.44 4.46
CA THR A 235 -33.00 -33.62 4.83
C THR A 235 -31.54 -33.67 4.38
N SER A 236 -31.11 -33.00 3.30
CA SER A 236 -29.70 -33.10 2.90
C SER A 236 -29.18 -31.99 2.01
N ASN A 237 -29.73 -30.85 2.11
CA ASN A 237 -29.57 -29.80 1.14
C ASN A 237 -28.23 -29.07 1.16
N LYS A 238 -27.39 -29.46 0.27
CA LYS A 238 -26.01 -28.95 0.12
C LYS A 238 -25.77 -28.33 -1.26
N GLY A 239 -26.79 -27.77 -1.88
CA GLY A 239 -26.68 -27.24 -3.25
C GLY A 239 -25.47 -26.33 -3.50
N CYS A 240 -25.11 -25.50 -2.54
CA CYS A 240 -23.94 -24.62 -2.59
C CYS A 240 -22.72 -25.12 -1.80
N LEU A 241 -22.91 -26.03 -0.85
CA LEU A 241 -21.90 -26.43 0.11
C LEU A 241 -21.32 -27.80 -0.25
N ALA A 242 -20.05 -28.03 0.12
CA ALA A 242 -19.39 -29.31 -0.03
C ALA A 242 -20.04 -30.39 0.88
N SER A 243 -19.80 -31.65 0.58
CA SER A 243 -20.21 -32.76 1.44
C SER A 243 -19.66 -32.57 2.86
N GLY A 244 -20.45 -32.88 3.88
CA GLY A 244 -20.04 -32.74 5.29
C GLY A 244 -20.49 -31.47 5.99
N THR A 245 -20.91 -30.43 5.27
CA THR A 245 -21.49 -29.20 5.85
C THR A 245 -22.97 -29.41 6.20
N ALA A 246 -23.49 -28.59 7.13
CA ALA A 246 -24.88 -28.63 7.52
C ALA A 246 -25.81 -28.35 6.33
N ALA A 247 -26.96 -29.03 6.31
CA ALA A 247 -28.00 -28.74 5.34
C ALA A 247 -28.49 -27.29 5.46
N VAL A 248 -28.78 -26.66 4.33
CA VAL A 248 -29.31 -25.29 4.26
C VAL A 248 -30.75 -25.37 3.77
N THR A 249 -31.67 -25.45 4.70
CA THR A 249 -33.10 -25.54 4.42
C THR A 249 -33.73 -24.17 4.55
N TYR A 250 -34.40 -23.73 3.51
CA TYR A 250 -35.20 -22.53 3.48
C TYR A 250 -36.49 -22.80 2.73
N ASP A 251 -37.58 -22.67 3.43
CA ASP A 251 -38.92 -22.64 2.86
C ASP A 251 -39.47 -21.21 2.79
N ASN A 252 -40.77 -21.03 2.98
CA ASN A 252 -41.41 -19.72 2.92
C ASN A 252 -41.34 -18.92 4.23
N GLU A 253 -40.73 -19.46 5.28
CA GLU A 253 -40.71 -18.80 6.59
C GLU A 253 -39.63 -17.71 6.67
N ASP A 254 -40.05 -16.47 6.86
CA ASP A 254 -39.16 -15.33 6.99
C ASP A 254 -38.22 -15.47 8.21
N ALA A 255 -38.65 -16.13 9.28
CA ALA A 255 -37.87 -16.27 10.50
C ALA A 255 -36.56 -17.04 10.32
N THR A 256 -36.52 -18.01 9.41
CA THR A 256 -35.35 -18.88 9.16
C THR A 256 -34.33 -18.27 8.20
N GLN A 257 -34.70 -17.34 7.35
CA GLN A 257 -33.88 -16.78 6.28
C GLN A 257 -32.53 -16.22 6.78
N GLY A 258 -32.56 -15.45 7.85
CA GLY A 258 -31.35 -14.88 8.44
C GLY A 258 -30.39 -15.93 8.99
N THR A 259 -30.92 -16.98 9.61
CA THR A 259 -30.11 -18.13 10.09
C THR A 259 -29.48 -18.87 8.93
N VAL A 260 -30.23 -19.09 7.84
CA VAL A 260 -29.74 -19.71 6.60
C VAL A 260 -28.63 -18.85 5.98
N PHE A 261 -28.84 -17.54 5.85
CA PHE A 261 -27.80 -16.66 5.33
C PHE A 261 -26.55 -16.64 6.23
N ALA A 262 -26.71 -16.64 7.56
CA ALA A 262 -25.57 -16.72 8.46
C ALA A 262 -24.74 -18.01 8.27
N THR A 263 -25.40 -19.14 8.03
CA THR A 263 -24.76 -20.41 7.71
C THR A 263 -24.02 -20.33 6.36
N LEU A 264 -24.62 -19.75 5.34
CA LEU A 264 -23.98 -19.52 4.04
C LEU A 264 -22.78 -18.58 4.16
N LYS A 265 -22.92 -17.50 4.91
CA LYS A 265 -21.81 -16.59 5.19
C LYS A 265 -20.63 -17.30 5.87
N GLU A 266 -20.90 -18.20 6.82
CA GLU A 266 -19.86 -19.00 7.45
C GLU A 266 -19.19 -19.94 6.43
N GLY A 267 -19.98 -20.58 5.57
CA GLY A 267 -19.48 -21.41 4.47
C GLY A 267 -18.58 -20.64 3.50
N CYS A 268 -18.83 -19.36 3.25
CA CYS A 268 -17.99 -18.51 2.41
C CYS A 268 -16.54 -18.39 2.92
N LYS A 269 -16.31 -18.56 4.21
CA LYS A 269 -14.95 -18.48 4.79
C LYS A 269 -13.99 -19.49 4.20
N SER A 270 -14.48 -20.64 3.70
CA SER A 270 -13.67 -21.66 3.04
C SER A 270 -13.08 -21.19 1.70
N PHE A 271 -13.60 -20.11 1.14
CA PHE A 271 -13.16 -19.51 -0.13
C PHE A 271 -12.36 -18.21 0.06
N LYS A 272 -11.94 -17.91 1.28
CA LYS A 272 -11.06 -16.77 1.53
C LYS A 272 -9.70 -16.97 0.84
N PRO A 273 -9.14 -15.94 0.23
CA PRO A 273 -7.78 -16.01 -0.31
C PRO A 273 -6.76 -16.17 0.83
N SER A 274 -5.63 -16.80 0.52
CA SER A 274 -4.52 -16.99 1.47
C SER A 274 -3.92 -15.68 1.98
N THR A 275 -4.09 -14.59 1.24
CA THR A 275 -3.69 -13.22 1.63
C THR A 275 -4.49 -12.67 2.80
N GLY A 276 -5.64 -13.27 3.13
CA GLY A 276 -6.51 -12.88 4.23
C GLY A 276 -7.43 -11.68 3.94
N TYR A 277 -7.22 -10.95 2.86
CA TYR A 277 -8.07 -9.82 2.42
C TYR A 277 -8.45 -9.95 0.95
N ILE A 278 -9.52 -9.27 0.57
CA ILE A 278 -10.05 -9.24 -0.80
C ILE A 278 -9.86 -7.83 -1.35
N ASP A 279 -9.22 -7.74 -2.51
CA ASP A 279 -8.98 -6.49 -3.21
C ASP A 279 -10.06 -6.17 -4.26
N ALA A 280 -9.99 -4.96 -4.80
CA ALA A 280 -10.93 -4.47 -5.80
C ALA A 280 -10.91 -5.31 -7.10
N SER A 281 -9.77 -5.87 -7.48
CA SER A 281 -9.62 -6.67 -8.70
C SER A 281 -10.36 -8.00 -8.58
N GLN A 282 -10.29 -8.64 -7.42
CA GLN A 282 -11.00 -9.88 -7.10
C GLN A 282 -12.52 -9.65 -7.09
N ILE A 283 -12.98 -8.53 -6.55
CA ILE A 283 -14.41 -8.15 -6.58
C ILE A 283 -14.88 -7.97 -8.02
N ARG A 284 -14.12 -7.24 -8.86
CA ARG A 284 -14.47 -7.03 -10.27
C ARG A 284 -14.47 -8.33 -11.07
N ALA A 285 -13.51 -9.22 -10.83
CA ALA A 285 -13.45 -10.52 -11.47
C ALA A 285 -14.68 -11.37 -11.12
N ALA A 286 -15.05 -11.45 -9.84
CA ALA A 286 -16.24 -12.15 -9.39
C ALA A 286 -17.52 -11.53 -9.97
N ALA A 287 -17.62 -10.20 -10.01
CA ALA A 287 -18.75 -9.49 -10.62
C ALA A 287 -18.90 -9.83 -12.11
N ALA A 288 -17.79 -9.82 -12.86
CA ALA A 288 -17.80 -10.17 -14.29
C ALA A 288 -18.24 -11.63 -14.52
N GLU A 289 -17.76 -12.56 -13.70
CA GLU A 289 -18.16 -13.97 -13.74
C GLU A 289 -19.67 -14.14 -13.48
N ILE A 290 -20.20 -13.46 -12.45
CA ILE A 290 -21.63 -13.51 -12.12
C ILE A 290 -22.47 -12.95 -13.27
N VAL A 291 -22.10 -11.82 -13.84
CA VAL A 291 -22.82 -11.22 -14.99
C VAL A 291 -22.76 -12.15 -16.20
N ALA A 292 -21.61 -12.76 -16.47
CA ALA A 292 -21.47 -13.72 -17.55
C ALA A 292 -22.42 -14.93 -17.36
N LYS A 293 -22.47 -15.50 -16.14
CA LYS A 293 -23.36 -16.62 -15.81
C LYS A 293 -24.84 -16.26 -15.92
N ILE A 294 -25.25 -15.08 -15.47
CA ILE A 294 -26.63 -14.59 -15.62
C ILE A 294 -27.03 -14.52 -17.10
N ASN A 295 -26.10 -14.15 -17.97
CA ASN A 295 -26.36 -13.85 -19.38
C ASN A 295 -25.89 -14.98 -20.33
N GLU A 296 -25.46 -16.13 -19.79
CA GLU A 296 -25.06 -17.29 -20.60
C GLU A 296 -26.19 -17.78 -21.52
N GLY A 297 -27.42 -17.45 -21.15
CA GLY A 297 -28.61 -17.83 -21.88
C GLY A 297 -29.07 -19.25 -21.51
N HIS A 298 -30.23 -19.33 -20.90
CA HIS A 298 -30.80 -20.57 -20.39
C HIS A 298 -32.21 -20.79 -20.92
N GLY A 299 -32.71 -22.02 -20.73
CA GLY A 299 -34.05 -22.40 -21.17
C GLY A 299 -34.17 -22.59 -22.67
N ASN A 300 -35.43 -22.73 -23.15
CA ASN A 300 -35.73 -22.89 -24.59
C ASN A 300 -35.29 -21.65 -25.37
N ASN A 301 -34.38 -21.87 -26.33
CA ASN A 301 -33.81 -20.80 -27.18
C ASN A 301 -33.00 -19.73 -26.38
N ASN A 302 -32.37 -20.06 -25.27
CA ASN A 302 -31.52 -19.15 -24.46
C ASN A 302 -32.23 -17.86 -24.02
N LYS A 303 -33.50 -17.95 -23.65
CA LYS A 303 -34.35 -16.76 -23.42
C LYS A 303 -34.44 -16.33 -21.95
N ILE A 304 -33.81 -17.03 -21.04
CA ILE A 304 -33.92 -16.76 -19.61
C ILE A 304 -32.56 -16.35 -19.03
N SER A 305 -32.55 -15.30 -18.24
CA SER A 305 -31.39 -14.88 -17.42
C SER A 305 -31.62 -15.33 -15.99
N TYR A 306 -30.80 -16.27 -15.50
CA TYR A 306 -30.87 -16.75 -14.12
C TYR A 306 -29.50 -17.18 -13.58
N LEU A 307 -29.39 -17.32 -12.26
CA LEU A 307 -28.29 -17.99 -11.57
C LEU A 307 -28.80 -19.24 -10.87
N GLY A 308 -27.91 -20.24 -10.74
CA GLY A 308 -28.18 -21.49 -10.07
C GLY A 308 -28.55 -22.61 -11.02
N LYS A 309 -29.10 -23.70 -10.48
CA LYS A 309 -29.43 -24.92 -11.21
C LYS A 309 -30.94 -25.09 -11.32
N THR A 310 -31.41 -25.38 -12.52
CA THR A 310 -32.79 -25.82 -12.78
C THR A 310 -32.78 -27.24 -13.30
N ASP A 311 -33.87 -27.99 -13.06
CA ASP A 311 -34.16 -29.24 -13.75
C ASP A 311 -34.40 -28.97 -15.24
N SER A 312 -33.85 -29.80 -16.10
CA SER A 312 -33.93 -29.70 -17.57
C SER A 312 -33.46 -28.33 -18.19
N GLY A 313 -32.93 -27.41 -17.40
CA GLY A 313 -32.43 -26.12 -17.87
C GLY A 313 -33.52 -25.13 -18.33
N THR A 314 -34.80 -25.44 -18.13
CA THR A 314 -35.90 -24.58 -18.59
C THR A 314 -36.33 -23.55 -17.56
N GLY A 315 -36.24 -23.83 -16.27
CA GLY A 315 -36.79 -22.98 -15.20
C GLY A 315 -38.32 -22.78 -15.30
N ALA A 316 -39.00 -23.61 -16.08
CA ALA A 316 -40.40 -23.41 -16.42
C ALA A 316 -41.35 -23.44 -15.21
N ALA A 317 -40.99 -24.18 -14.16
CA ALA A 317 -41.77 -24.30 -12.93
C ALA A 317 -41.18 -23.44 -11.78
N GLY A 318 -40.24 -22.54 -12.08
CA GLY A 318 -39.70 -21.55 -11.14
C GLY A 318 -38.63 -22.06 -10.19
N CYS A 319 -38.23 -21.17 -9.26
CA CYS A 319 -37.12 -21.36 -8.31
C CYS A 319 -37.64 -21.62 -6.89
N ASP A 320 -38.18 -22.81 -6.65
CA ASP A 320 -38.72 -23.18 -5.34
C ASP A 320 -37.72 -23.93 -4.44
N GLY A 321 -36.52 -24.23 -4.96
CA GLY A 321 -35.46 -24.94 -4.23
C GLY A 321 -35.39 -26.43 -4.47
N GLU A 322 -36.21 -26.98 -5.37
CA GLU A 322 -36.13 -28.36 -5.87
C GLU A 322 -35.49 -28.37 -7.25
N VAL A 323 -34.75 -29.43 -7.59
CA VAL A 323 -34.26 -29.66 -8.95
C VAL A 323 -35.02 -30.86 -9.51
N SER A 324 -36.29 -30.64 -9.76
CA SER A 324 -37.21 -31.65 -10.30
C SER A 324 -38.37 -30.99 -11.05
N ALA A 325 -38.97 -31.68 -12.01
CA ALA A 325 -40.19 -31.26 -12.70
C ALA A 325 -40.16 -29.82 -13.24
N GLY A 326 -39.04 -29.39 -13.77
CA GLY A 326 -38.83 -28.04 -14.30
C GLY A 326 -38.54 -26.94 -13.27
N LYS A 327 -38.49 -27.26 -11.98
CA LYS A 327 -38.16 -26.36 -10.87
C LYS A 327 -36.63 -26.21 -10.68
N GLY A 328 -36.19 -25.32 -9.78
CA GLY A 328 -34.79 -25.13 -9.55
C GLY A 328 -34.40 -24.53 -8.19
N ALA A 329 -33.14 -24.76 -7.80
CA ALA A 329 -32.41 -23.97 -6.82
C ALA A 329 -31.73 -22.81 -7.56
N CYS A 330 -32.48 -21.76 -7.81
CA CYS A 330 -32.11 -20.69 -8.74
C CYS A 330 -32.71 -19.33 -8.35
N VAL A 331 -32.29 -18.29 -9.04
CA VAL A 331 -32.90 -16.97 -9.02
C VAL A 331 -33.05 -16.46 -10.45
N ILE A 332 -34.25 -16.05 -10.85
CA ILE A 332 -34.58 -15.61 -12.20
C ILE A 332 -34.58 -14.08 -12.27
N TYR A 333 -33.76 -13.52 -13.17
CA TYR A 333 -33.69 -12.07 -13.46
C TYR A 333 -34.61 -11.66 -14.62
N GLY A 334 -35.38 -12.60 -15.18
CA GLY A 334 -36.34 -12.41 -16.26
C GLY A 334 -35.81 -12.85 -17.62
N LYS A 335 -36.53 -12.47 -18.67
CA LYS A 335 -36.17 -12.83 -20.05
C LYS A 335 -34.83 -12.22 -20.44
N SER A 336 -34.00 -13.00 -21.11
CA SER A 336 -32.83 -12.49 -21.82
C SER A 336 -33.27 -11.45 -22.87
N GLY A 337 -32.50 -10.41 -23.02
CA GLY A 337 -32.79 -9.29 -23.92
C GLY A 337 -31.58 -8.87 -24.73
N SER A 338 -31.73 -7.80 -25.49
CA SER A 338 -30.63 -7.21 -26.27
C SER A 338 -29.51 -6.60 -25.40
N ARG A 339 -29.77 -6.38 -24.11
CA ARG A 339 -28.80 -5.89 -23.14
C ARG A 339 -28.57 -6.94 -22.05
N PRO A 340 -27.33 -7.11 -21.60
CA PRO A 340 -27.05 -7.96 -20.45
C PRO A 340 -27.89 -7.58 -19.23
N LYS A 341 -28.35 -8.59 -18.49
CA LYS A 341 -29.04 -8.39 -17.21
C LYS A 341 -27.99 -8.24 -16.12
N GLU A 342 -28.17 -7.25 -15.29
CA GLU A 342 -27.34 -7.04 -14.10
C GLU A 342 -28.23 -6.98 -12.86
N PRO A 343 -27.80 -7.61 -11.75
CA PRO A 343 -28.50 -7.49 -10.47
C PRO A 343 -28.45 -6.04 -9.96
N GLY A 344 -29.47 -5.60 -9.22
CA GLY A 344 -29.50 -4.24 -8.65
C GLY A 344 -28.37 -3.97 -7.66
N TRP A 345 -27.90 -4.99 -6.95
CA TRP A 345 -26.75 -4.87 -6.04
C TRP A 345 -25.40 -4.65 -6.74
N MET A 346 -25.33 -4.85 -8.07
CA MET A 346 -24.08 -4.75 -8.85
C MET A 346 -23.49 -3.34 -8.80
N ASP A 347 -24.32 -2.30 -8.90
CA ASP A 347 -23.83 -0.90 -8.81
C ASP A 347 -23.10 -0.65 -7.48
N SER A 348 -23.72 -1.06 -6.36
CA SER A 348 -23.08 -0.90 -5.04
C SER A 348 -21.80 -1.71 -4.92
N LEU A 349 -21.73 -2.91 -5.49
CA LEU A 349 -20.53 -3.76 -5.47
C LEU A 349 -19.40 -3.13 -6.30
N MET A 350 -19.69 -2.61 -7.49
CA MET A 350 -18.69 -1.97 -8.35
C MET A 350 -18.18 -0.65 -7.76
N ARG A 351 -19.06 0.12 -7.14
CA ARG A 351 -18.68 1.32 -6.39
C ARG A 351 -17.82 0.98 -5.18
N ALA A 352 -18.10 -0.13 -4.48
CA ALA A 352 -17.26 -0.61 -3.40
C ALA A 352 -15.85 -0.96 -3.87
N ALA A 353 -15.72 -1.64 -5.01
CA ALA A 353 -14.42 -1.94 -5.61
C ALA A 353 -13.65 -0.66 -5.96
N THR A 354 -14.31 0.36 -6.48
CA THR A 354 -13.68 1.66 -6.75
C THR A 354 -13.24 2.35 -5.45
N ALA A 355 -14.09 2.34 -4.43
CA ALA A 355 -13.75 2.91 -3.13
C ALA A 355 -12.55 2.20 -2.46
N LEU A 356 -12.41 0.87 -2.64
CA LEU A 356 -11.23 0.13 -2.18
C LEU A 356 -9.94 0.57 -2.88
N ASP A 357 -9.97 0.77 -4.21
CA ASP A 357 -8.81 1.29 -4.94
C ASP A 357 -8.43 2.69 -4.43
N ASP A 358 -9.42 3.58 -4.25
CA ASP A 358 -9.20 4.92 -3.73
C ASP A 358 -8.62 4.90 -2.31
N GLU A 359 -9.13 4.01 -1.45
CA GLU A 359 -8.62 3.83 -0.08
C GLU A 359 -7.19 3.30 -0.07
N GLN A 360 -6.86 2.36 -0.93
CA GLN A 360 -5.50 1.84 -1.09
C GLN A 360 -4.54 2.91 -1.61
N GLN A 361 -4.96 3.70 -2.58
CA GLN A 361 -4.17 4.81 -3.11
C GLN A 361 -3.93 5.90 -2.05
N GLN A 362 -4.95 6.25 -1.28
CA GLN A 362 -4.82 7.19 -0.17
C GLN A 362 -3.83 6.69 0.88
N LYS A 363 -3.90 5.40 1.24
CA LYS A 363 -2.97 4.77 2.17
C LYS A 363 -1.54 4.82 1.64
N ALA A 364 -1.31 4.42 0.39
CA ALA A 364 0.02 4.49 -0.22
C ALA A 364 0.56 5.94 -0.26
N SER A 365 -0.30 6.91 -0.58
CA SER A 365 0.05 8.34 -0.55
C SER A 365 0.43 8.81 0.86
N ALA A 366 -0.33 8.38 1.87
CA ALA A 366 -0.06 8.74 3.26
C ALA A 366 1.26 8.11 3.77
N GLU A 367 1.52 6.85 3.43
CA GLU A 367 2.79 6.17 3.72
C GLU A 367 3.99 6.88 3.05
N ALA A 368 3.85 7.30 1.79
CA ALA A 368 4.87 8.07 1.09
C ALA A 368 5.15 9.43 1.77
N LYS A 369 4.10 10.11 2.25
CA LYS A 369 4.26 11.34 3.02
C LYS A 369 5.01 11.12 4.33
N LEU A 370 4.72 10.03 5.07
CA LEU A 370 5.49 9.67 6.27
C LEU A 370 6.96 9.37 5.97
N GLN A 371 7.24 8.65 4.88
CA GLN A 371 8.62 8.40 4.46
C GLN A 371 9.35 9.72 4.16
N ASN A 372 8.67 10.68 3.53
CA ASN A 372 9.21 12.02 3.31
C ASN A 372 9.50 12.75 4.63
N ILE A 373 8.58 12.72 5.60
CA ILE A 373 8.79 13.28 6.94
C ILE A 373 10.02 12.67 7.60
N ASN A 374 10.16 11.35 7.59
CA ASN A 374 11.31 10.65 8.16
C ASN A 374 12.63 11.03 7.46
N SER A 375 12.60 11.20 6.13
CA SER A 375 13.76 11.64 5.36
C SER A 375 14.17 13.06 5.71
N LEU A 376 13.19 13.98 5.79
CA LEU A 376 13.43 15.37 6.19
C LEU A 376 13.96 15.46 7.61
N ASN A 377 13.42 14.69 8.55
CA ASN A 377 13.88 14.65 9.94
C ASN A 377 15.33 14.15 10.04
N ARG A 378 15.69 13.09 9.29
CA ARG A 378 17.08 12.62 9.21
C ARG A 378 18.03 13.68 8.61
N THR A 379 17.60 14.33 7.53
CA THR A 379 18.35 15.40 6.89
C THR A 379 18.56 16.55 7.87
N LEU A 380 17.51 16.93 8.59
CA LEU A 380 17.57 17.99 9.60
C LEU A 380 18.56 17.65 10.72
N THR A 381 18.52 16.43 11.24
CA THR A 381 19.48 15.96 12.26
C THR A 381 20.93 16.08 11.77
N ASN A 382 21.21 15.64 10.54
CA ASN A 382 22.55 15.73 9.95
C ASN A 382 23.00 17.20 9.79
N LEU A 383 22.08 18.07 9.36
CA LEU A 383 22.38 19.51 9.23
C LEU A 383 22.64 20.18 10.58
N LEU A 384 21.94 19.79 11.65
CA LEU A 384 22.18 20.28 13.00
C LEU A 384 23.57 19.89 13.51
N HIS A 385 23.98 18.64 13.31
CA HIS A 385 25.32 18.18 13.65
C HIS A 385 26.40 18.93 12.83
N LEU A 386 26.21 19.07 11.53
CA LEU A 386 27.14 19.80 10.67
C LEU A 386 27.26 21.27 11.11
N HIS A 387 26.14 21.90 11.45
CA HIS A 387 26.12 23.26 11.97
C HIS A 387 26.91 23.38 13.28
N ASN A 388 26.73 22.46 14.22
CA ASN A 388 27.45 22.43 15.48
C ASN A 388 28.96 22.29 15.27
N VAL A 389 29.40 21.40 14.38
CA VAL A 389 30.83 21.26 14.02
C VAL A 389 31.39 22.57 13.47
N HIS A 390 30.67 23.24 12.58
CA HIS A 390 31.09 24.57 12.06
C HIS A 390 31.22 25.62 13.16
N VAL A 391 30.30 25.63 14.12
CA VAL A 391 30.33 26.55 15.26
C VAL A 391 31.54 26.27 16.16
N GLU A 392 31.81 25.00 16.48
CA GLU A 392 32.95 24.64 17.34
C GLU A 392 34.30 24.97 16.67
N LEU A 393 34.48 24.60 15.40
CA LEU A 393 35.67 24.97 14.61
C LEU A 393 35.90 26.50 14.59
N SER A 394 34.82 27.27 14.44
CA SER A 394 34.90 28.74 14.44
C SER A 394 35.33 29.29 15.79
N LYS A 395 35.02 28.65 16.91
CA LYS A 395 35.47 29.03 18.25
C LYS A 395 36.96 28.71 18.45
N GLU A 396 37.40 27.52 18.01
CA GLU A 396 38.82 27.11 18.12
C GLU A 396 39.75 28.05 17.34
N ILE A 397 39.35 28.43 16.12
CA ILE A 397 40.10 29.42 15.30
C ILE A 397 40.20 30.78 15.99
N LYS A 398 39.13 31.22 16.71
CA LYS A 398 39.14 32.49 17.44
C LYS A 398 39.92 32.46 18.77
N GLN A 399 40.12 31.28 19.37
CA GLN A 399 40.79 31.08 20.64
C GLN A 399 42.26 30.67 20.50
N SER A 400 42.75 30.42 19.29
CA SER A 400 44.18 30.15 19.08
C SER A 400 44.99 31.43 19.41
N PRO A 401 45.97 31.38 20.35
CA PRO A 401 46.74 32.57 20.67
C PRO A 401 47.50 33.02 19.42
N LYS A 402 47.50 34.34 19.17
CA LYS A 402 48.34 35.00 18.17
C LYS A 402 49.82 34.74 18.50
N ASN A 403 50.35 33.60 18.13
CA ASN A 403 51.78 33.41 18.03
C ASN A 403 52.14 33.11 16.58
N THR A 404 52.75 34.18 16.01
CA THR A 404 53.68 34.15 14.89
C THR A 404 53.65 32.91 14.02
N ALA A 405 53.05 33.01 12.91
CA ALA A 405 53.66 32.65 11.63
C ALA A 405 52.61 32.48 10.55
N THR A 406 52.93 33.12 9.48
CA THR A 406 52.52 32.80 8.14
C THR A 406 51.02 32.96 7.83
N GLU A 407 50.72 34.16 7.38
CA GLU A 407 49.61 34.45 6.52
C GLU A 407 49.54 33.44 5.34
N GLN A 408 48.89 32.30 5.57
CA GLN A 408 48.30 31.52 4.50
C GLN A 408 46.88 32.08 4.31
N SER A 409 46.88 33.26 3.68
CA SER A 409 45.68 33.84 3.10
C SER A 409 45.01 32.76 2.26
N THR A 410 43.72 32.56 2.45
CA THR A 410 42.84 31.83 1.51
C THR A 410 42.83 32.66 0.22
N LYS A 411 43.83 32.43 -0.63
CA LYS A 411 43.90 33.04 -1.95
C LYS A 411 42.69 32.57 -2.73
N THR A 412 41.98 33.50 -3.31
CA THR A 412 40.88 33.19 -4.21
C THR A 412 41.41 32.37 -5.41
N LEU A 413 40.58 31.54 -5.98
CA LEU A 413 40.94 30.70 -7.16
C LEU A 413 41.51 31.60 -8.30
N GLU A 414 41.02 32.81 -8.41
CA GLU A 414 41.49 33.80 -9.39
C GLU A 414 42.90 34.32 -9.09
N GLU A 415 43.25 34.56 -7.81
CA GLU A 415 44.60 34.94 -7.41
C GLU A 415 45.58 33.79 -7.64
N THR A 416 45.20 32.55 -7.36
CA THR A 416 46.04 31.36 -7.57
C THR A 416 46.26 31.12 -9.09
N ASN A 417 45.24 31.32 -9.91
CA ASN A 417 45.38 31.22 -11.37
C ASN A 417 46.29 32.33 -11.93
N ARG A 418 46.17 33.56 -11.42
CA ARG A 418 47.06 34.65 -11.82
C ARG A 418 48.51 34.38 -11.46
N GLU A 419 48.78 33.83 -10.25
CA GLU A 419 50.14 33.46 -9.85
C GLU A 419 50.73 32.36 -10.76
N CYS A 420 49.96 31.40 -11.22
CA CYS A 420 50.44 30.40 -12.16
C CYS A 420 50.75 31.03 -13.53
N THR A 421 49.87 31.88 -14.08
CA THR A 421 50.03 32.50 -15.40
C THR A 421 51.16 33.50 -15.48
N GLU A 422 51.57 34.12 -14.37
CA GLU A 422 52.72 35.01 -14.29
C GLU A 422 54.07 34.30 -14.39
N ILE A 423 54.12 32.95 -14.24
CA ILE A 423 55.35 32.14 -14.28
C ILE A 423 55.65 31.76 -15.72
N LYS A 424 56.72 32.31 -16.30
CA LYS A 424 57.14 32.13 -17.69
C LYS A 424 58.20 31.06 -17.88
N GLN A 425 58.71 30.41 -16.84
CA GLN A 425 59.77 29.41 -16.88
C GLN A 425 59.29 28.07 -16.34
N GLU A 426 59.59 26.98 -17.07
CA GLU A 426 59.17 25.65 -16.75
C GLU A 426 59.59 25.19 -15.34
N ASN A 427 60.88 25.38 -15.00
CA ASN A 427 61.43 24.99 -13.70
C ASN A 427 60.81 25.71 -12.52
N LYS A 428 60.34 26.95 -12.69
CA LYS A 428 59.61 27.73 -11.68
C LYS A 428 58.17 27.24 -11.57
N CYS A 429 57.54 26.88 -12.69
CA CYS A 429 56.20 26.29 -12.67
C CYS A 429 56.16 24.94 -11.98
N LYS A 430 57.11 24.06 -12.30
CA LYS A 430 57.24 22.75 -11.66
C LYS A 430 57.47 22.81 -10.12
N ARG A 431 58.09 23.90 -9.61
CA ARG A 431 58.22 24.12 -8.16
C ARG A 431 56.91 24.45 -7.49
N LYS A 432 55.89 24.89 -8.22
CA LYS A 432 54.53 25.17 -7.73
C LYS A 432 53.58 23.97 -7.90
N ALA A 433 54.08 22.83 -8.35
CA ALA A 433 53.26 21.60 -8.36
C ALA A 433 52.86 21.23 -6.93
N PRO A 434 51.65 20.68 -6.72
CA PRO A 434 50.69 20.26 -7.73
C PRO A 434 49.67 21.35 -8.13
N ILE A 435 49.81 22.57 -7.66
CA ILE A 435 48.85 23.68 -7.86
C ILE A 435 48.90 24.20 -9.29
N CYS A 436 50.13 24.37 -9.86
CA CYS A 436 50.33 24.80 -11.23
C CYS A 436 50.89 23.66 -12.10
N GLU A 437 50.54 23.64 -13.37
CA GLU A 437 50.98 22.69 -14.39
C GLU A 437 51.59 23.41 -15.61
N TRP A 438 52.75 22.88 -16.11
CA TRP A 438 53.36 23.40 -17.30
C TRP A 438 52.79 22.73 -18.58
N LYS A 439 52.20 23.51 -19.47
CA LYS A 439 51.59 23.02 -20.70
C LYS A 439 52.39 23.31 -21.98
N GLY A 440 53.60 23.88 -21.85
CA GLY A 440 54.52 24.12 -22.97
C GLY A 440 55.40 22.93 -23.30
N LYS A 441 56.17 23.06 -24.40
CA LYS A 441 57.26 22.11 -24.73
C LYS A 441 58.44 22.36 -23.81
N ASN A 442 59.26 21.35 -23.55
CA ASN A 442 60.44 21.47 -22.68
C ASN A 442 61.37 22.59 -23.14
N ASP A 443 61.87 23.39 -22.21
CA ASP A 443 62.81 24.50 -22.39
C ASP A 443 62.28 25.74 -23.20
N GLU A 444 60.99 25.87 -23.38
CA GLU A 444 60.38 27.00 -24.07
C GLU A 444 59.88 28.04 -23.01
N ASP A 445 60.47 29.20 -22.98
CA ASP A 445 59.99 30.29 -22.10
C ASP A 445 58.70 30.89 -22.66
N GLY A 446 57.69 31.13 -21.80
CA GLY A 446 56.41 31.71 -22.21
C GLY A 446 55.28 31.53 -21.18
N GLU A 447 54.06 31.87 -21.60
CA GLU A 447 52.84 31.77 -20.78
C GLU A 447 52.24 30.38 -20.76
N HIS A 448 53.04 29.38 -20.39
CA HIS A 448 52.67 27.96 -20.47
C HIS A 448 52.34 27.39 -19.08
N CYS A 449 52.59 28.12 -17.99
CA CYS A 449 52.24 27.70 -16.66
C CYS A 449 50.79 28.03 -16.38
N LYS A 450 49.96 27.01 -16.10
CA LYS A 450 48.52 27.18 -15.83
C LYS A 450 48.13 26.50 -14.54
N LEU A 451 47.00 26.92 -13.99
CA LEU A 451 46.40 26.26 -12.83
C LEU A 451 46.10 24.77 -13.18
N ASN A 452 46.46 23.86 -12.30
CA ASN A 452 46.11 22.45 -12.44
C ASN A 452 44.67 22.25 -11.98
N GLU A 453 43.74 22.34 -12.94
CA GLU A 453 42.30 22.21 -12.68
C GLU A 453 41.93 20.89 -12.05
N THR A 454 42.63 19.79 -12.34
CA THR A 454 42.41 18.48 -11.77
C THR A 454 42.71 18.46 -10.28
N HIS A 455 43.78 19.13 -9.83
CA HIS A 455 44.16 19.22 -8.43
C HIS A 455 43.24 20.15 -7.64
N VAL A 456 42.85 21.28 -8.27
CA VAL A 456 41.95 22.24 -7.67
C VAL A 456 40.52 21.68 -7.54
N ALA A 457 40.06 20.93 -8.53
CA ALA A 457 38.77 20.21 -8.48
C ALA A 457 38.72 19.17 -7.33
N GLN A 458 39.87 18.62 -6.94
CA GLN A 458 39.97 17.69 -5.79
C GLN A 458 40.02 18.39 -4.44
N GLN A 459 40.35 19.69 -4.40
CA GLN A 459 40.41 20.49 -3.16
C GLN A 459 39.21 21.45 -2.98
N ALA A 460 38.41 21.64 -4.01
CA ALA A 460 37.18 22.43 -3.88
C ALA A 460 36.20 21.66 -2.98
N PRO A 461 35.65 22.27 -1.89
CA PRO A 461 34.57 21.66 -1.17
C PRO A 461 33.42 21.51 -2.15
N THR A 462 33.09 20.27 -2.49
CA THR A 462 31.98 19.91 -3.36
C THR A 462 30.72 20.53 -2.82
N GLN A 463 30.33 21.63 -3.44
CA GLN A 463 28.98 22.16 -3.34
C GLN A 463 28.07 21.11 -3.98
N ALA A 464 27.21 20.55 -3.14
CA ALA A 464 26.08 19.68 -3.40
C ALA A 464 25.81 19.35 -4.88
N GLY A 465 26.15 18.16 -5.26
CA GLY A 465 25.76 17.58 -6.53
C GLY A 465 26.39 16.20 -6.67
N SER A 466 25.66 15.18 -6.25
CA SER A 466 25.85 13.78 -6.62
C SER A 466 27.20 13.15 -6.23
N GLY A 467 27.21 12.44 -5.10
CA GLY A 467 28.27 11.49 -4.76
C GLY A 467 28.46 10.48 -5.89
N GLY A 468 29.66 10.38 -6.36
CA GLY A 468 30.04 9.33 -7.27
C GLY A 468 31.54 9.27 -7.35
N ASN A 469 32.17 8.27 -6.73
CA ASN A 469 33.44 7.86 -7.27
C ASN A 469 33.93 6.45 -6.91
N GLU A 470 33.06 5.51 -6.57
CA GLU A 470 33.37 4.07 -6.80
C GLU A 470 32.11 3.24 -7.05
N GLU A 471 30.93 3.73 -6.71
CA GLU A 471 29.65 3.05 -6.94
C GLU A 471 29.19 3.11 -8.41
N THR A 472 29.63 4.10 -9.19
CA THR A 472 29.23 4.29 -10.59
C THR A 472 29.64 3.13 -11.50
N LYS A 473 30.77 2.47 -11.25
CA LYS A 473 31.21 1.33 -12.08
C LYS A 473 30.39 0.06 -11.90
N THR A 474 29.85 -0.17 -10.71
CA THR A 474 29.07 -1.37 -10.41
C THR A 474 27.61 -1.16 -10.85
N THR A 475 27.08 0.02 -10.63
CA THR A 475 25.71 0.39 -11.06
C THR A 475 25.57 0.35 -12.57
N ASP A 476 26.56 0.82 -13.32
CA ASP A 476 26.57 0.74 -14.80
C ASP A 476 26.62 -0.70 -15.31
N LYS A 477 27.36 -1.58 -14.65
CA LYS A 477 27.43 -3.00 -15.00
C LYS A 477 26.12 -3.73 -14.71
N CYS A 478 25.43 -3.42 -13.61
CA CYS A 478 24.13 -4.00 -13.30
C CYS A 478 23.06 -3.54 -14.28
N SER A 479 23.01 -2.24 -14.60
CA SER A 479 22.01 -1.68 -15.51
C SER A 479 22.11 -2.16 -16.96
N ALA A 480 23.27 -2.72 -17.36
CA ALA A 480 23.49 -3.30 -18.70
C ALA A 480 22.84 -4.68 -18.87
N ALA A 481 22.59 -5.42 -17.79
CA ALA A 481 21.95 -6.73 -17.83
C ALA A 481 20.45 -6.61 -18.07
N LYS A 482 19.94 -7.32 -19.08
CA LYS A 482 18.55 -7.24 -19.55
C LYS A 482 17.69 -8.43 -19.12
N THR A 483 18.30 -9.47 -18.58
CA THR A 483 17.61 -10.66 -18.08
C THR A 483 18.04 -11.02 -16.65
N PRO A 484 17.23 -11.78 -15.90
CA PRO A 484 17.60 -12.26 -14.57
C PRO A 484 18.91 -13.04 -14.54
N GLU A 485 19.16 -13.86 -15.57
CA GLU A 485 20.35 -14.69 -15.72
C GLU A 485 21.60 -13.84 -15.94
N GLU A 486 21.52 -12.83 -16.83
CA GLU A 486 22.59 -11.87 -17.05
C GLU A 486 22.89 -11.04 -15.81
N CYS A 487 21.83 -10.66 -15.05
CA CYS A 487 21.94 -9.93 -13.80
C CYS A 487 22.69 -10.75 -12.72
N ALA A 488 22.40 -12.03 -12.60
CA ALA A 488 23.07 -12.94 -11.69
C ALA A 488 24.53 -13.24 -12.07
N ALA A 489 24.87 -13.10 -13.36
CA ALA A 489 26.21 -13.35 -13.90
C ALA A 489 27.16 -12.14 -13.79
N VAL A 490 26.69 -10.97 -13.35
CA VAL A 490 27.54 -9.77 -13.21
C VAL A 490 28.62 -10.01 -12.15
N LYS A 491 29.88 -9.89 -12.56
CA LYS A 491 31.06 -10.08 -11.69
C LYS A 491 31.52 -8.73 -11.12
N GLY A 492 31.83 -8.72 -9.82
CA GLY A 492 32.34 -7.57 -9.09
C GLY A 492 32.53 -7.89 -7.61
N GLU A 493 32.94 -6.91 -6.83
CA GLU A 493 32.97 -7.05 -5.37
C GLU A 493 31.55 -7.11 -4.83
N ILE A 494 31.26 -8.16 -4.06
CA ILE A 494 29.95 -8.31 -3.41
C ILE A 494 29.90 -7.36 -2.23
N PRO A 495 28.90 -6.43 -2.15
CA PRO A 495 28.80 -5.52 -1.03
C PRO A 495 28.64 -6.26 0.30
N LYS A 496 29.16 -5.69 1.37
CA LYS A 496 29.10 -6.27 2.72
C LYS A 496 27.65 -6.60 3.07
N ASP A 497 27.43 -7.82 3.57
CA ASP A 497 26.11 -8.36 3.93
C ASP A 497 25.15 -8.65 2.75
N LYS A 498 25.66 -8.74 1.53
CA LYS A 498 24.90 -9.13 0.33
C LYS A 498 25.37 -10.48 -0.23
N LYS A 499 24.51 -11.12 -1.04
CA LYS A 499 24.79 -12.45 -1.62
C LYS A 499 25.27 -12.37 -3.07
N ALA A 500 25.14 -11.23 -3.72
CA ALA A 500 25.52 -11.00 -5.13
C ALA A 500 25.82 -9.52 -5.37
N VAL A 501 26.51 -9.22 -6.45
CA VAL A 501 26.85 -7.85 -6.88
C VAL A 501 25.59 -7.09 -7.31
N CYS A 502 24.71 -7.74 -8.09
CA CYS A 502 23.44 -7.18 -8.57
C CYS A 502 22.26 -8.07 -8.17
N GLY A 503 21.06 -7.48 -8.10
CA GLY A 503 19.80 -8.18 -7.85
C GLY A 503 18.74 -7.79 -8.88
N TRP A 504 17.92 -8.75 -9.32
CA TRP A 504 16.81 -8.53 -10.23
C TRP A 504 15.54 -8.14 -9.46
N ILE A 505 15.06 -6.90 -9.65
CA ILE A 505 13.89 -6.36 -8.94
C ILE A 505 13.07 -5.50 -9.88
N ASN A 506 11.76 -5.71 -9.92
CA ASN A 506 10.81 -4.98 -10.77
C ASN A 506 11.26 -4.92 -12.23
N ASP A 507 11.59 -6.08 -12.79
CA ASP A 507 12.03 -6.27 -14.18
C ASP A 507 13.30 -5.47 -14.57
N LYS A 508 14.14 -5.15 -13.58
CA LYS A 508 15.41 -4.45 -13.77
C LYS A 508 16.51 -5.03 -12.90
N CYS A 509 17.70 -5.08 -13.45
CA CYS A 509 18.90 -5.43 -12.71
C CYS A 509 19.43 -4.19 -11.96
N GLN A 510 19.57 -4.28 -10.64
CA GLN A 510 20.02 -3.20 -9.79
C GLN A 510 21.18 -3.61 -8.91
N ASP A 511 22.03 -2.67 -8.57
CA ASP A 511 23.15 -2.88 -7.66
C ASP A 511 22.63 -3.31 -6.27
N SER A 512 23.24 -4.37 -5.72
CA SER A 512 22.82 -4.92 -4.43
C SER A 512 23.08 -3.98 -3.26
N SER A 513 23.96 -3.00 -3.38
CA SER A 513 24.20 -1.98 -2.36
C SER A 513 22.99 -1.07 -2.17
N ILE A 514 22.21 -0.84 -3.24
CA ILE A 514 21.01 0.01 -3.25
C ILE A 514 19.78 -0.75 -2.70
N ILE A 515 19.82 -2.07 -2.69
CA ILE A 515 18.70 -2.91 -2.24
C ILE A 515 18.64 -2.92 -0.70
N VAL A 516 17.79 -2.07 -0.15
CA VAL A 516 17.49 -2.03 1.30
C VAL A 516 16.55 -3.19 1.63
N THR A 517 17.05 -4.21 2.34
CA THR A 517 16.21 -5.28 2.86
C THR A 517 15.26 -4.73 3.94
N LYS A 518 13.97 -5.09 3.88
CA LYS A 518 12.89 -4.67 4.83
C LYS A 518 13.24 -4.82 6.33
N LYS A 519 14.29 -5.55 6.67
CA LYS A 519 14.75 -5.69 8.06
C LYS A 519 15.48 -4.46 8.61
N PHE A 520 15.98 -3.55 7.76
CA PHE A 520 16.67 -2.34 8.23
C PHE A 520 15.72 -1.15 8.46
N ALA A 521 14.51 -1.19 7.92
CA ALA A 521 13.53 -0.10 8.11
C ALA A 521 12.98 -0.01 9.55
N LEU A 522 13.00 -1.12 10.32
CA LEU A 522 12.55 -1.13 11.71
C LEU A 522 13.62 -0.69 12.73
N SER A 523 14.91 -0.79 12.38
CA SER A 523 15.98 -0.40 13.31
C SER A 523 16.37 1.08 13.23
N ALA A 524 16.04 1.77 12.12
CA ALA A 524 16.34 3.19 11.93
C ALA A 524 15.43 4.11 12.76
N ALA A 525 14.21 3.67 13.07
CA ALA A 525 13.30 4.42 13.94
C ALA A 525 13.75 4.43 15.41
N ALA A 526 14.41 3.34 15.86
CA ALA A 526 14.91 3.24 17.23
C ALA A 526 16.19 4.06 17.49
N PHE A 527 16.97 4.36 16.43
CA PHE A 527 18.22 5.13 16.58
C PHE A 527 18.01 6.65 16.65
N VAL A 528 16.90 7.16 16.09
CA VAL A 528 16.59 8.61 16.13
C VAL A 528 16.18 9.06 17.53
N VAL A 529 15.58 8.17 18.33
CA VAL A 529 15.15 8.46 19.72
C VAL A 529 16.36 8.59 20.69
N LEU A 530 17.51 8.03 20.34
CA LEU A 530 18.70 8.07 21.22
C LEU A 530 19.64 9.26 20.95
N LEU A 531 19.48 9.99 19.85
CA LEU A 531 20.39 11.07 19.45
C LEU A 531 19.76 12.47 19.44
N LEU A 532 18.46 12.60 19.72
CA LEU A 532 17.78 13.85 20.01
C LEU A 532 17.13 13.77 21.40
#